data_c8345e00469a81c7d98ea3b8dc826a22
#
_entry.id   c8345e00469a81c7d98ea3b8dc826a22
#
_cell.length_a   1.000
_cell.length_b   1.000
_cell.length_c   1.000
_cell.angle_alpha   90.00
_cell.angle_beta   90.00
_cell.angle_gamma   90.00
#
_symmetry.space_group_name_H-M   'P 1'
#
loop_
_entity.id
_entity.type
_entity.pdbx_description
1 polymer ?
#
loop_
_entity_poly.entity_id
_entity_poly.type
_entity_poly.pdbx_seq_one_letter_code
_entity_poly.pdbx_strand_id
1 'polypeptide(L)'
;IGPSKVYFGVTSEFAGIIRQDSIDDPKTSRNVQRIDVNPIMRAPIGNLPYLGITATVGYRFTRWNQRLATANVITQTPIPISRQLFDLRADVTGPTFTRVFDTPGNGYAARWKHVIQPTFSISKTSTFEEFGFVPKNDGIDMLYGGVTSMAYGIANRLLAKRPSANGGPAAAQEVASIQIQQTYYTNALASLFD
;
A
#
# COMPACT_ATOMS: atom_id res chain seq x y z
N ILE A 1 -18.95 23.02 -7.36
CA ILE A 1 -18.41 21.69 -7.01
C ILE A 1 -18.58 20.86 -8.27
N GLY A 2 -17.47 20.61 -9.01
CA GLY A 2 -17.51 19.72 -10.17
C GLY A 2 -17.79 18.27 -9.75
N PRO A 3 -18.28 17.39 -10.66
CA PRO A 3 -18.55 16.00 -10.35
C PRO A 3 -17.26 15.32 -9.86
N SER A 4 -17.32 14.70 -8.70
CA SER A 4 -16.21 13.90 -8.18
C SER A 4 -15.94 12.74 -9.15
N LYS A 5 -14.73 12.66 -9.67
CA LYS A 5 -14.35 11.55 -10.56
C LYS A 5 -14.17 10.30 -9.70
N VAL A 6 -14.95 9.27 -10.00
CA VAL A 6 -14.78 7.95 -9.41
C VAL A 6 -13.93 7.10 -10.35
N TYR A 7 -12.92 6.46 -9.82
CA TYR A 7 -12.04 5.55 -10.55
C TYR A 7 -12.34 4.13 -10.12
N PHE A 8 -12.43 3.25 -11.09
CA PHE A 8 -12.64 1.83 -10.88
C PHE A 8 -11.50 1.04 -11.49
N GLY A 9 -11.01 0.06 -10.76
CA GLY A 9 -9.95 -0.85 -11.21
C GLY A 9 -10.24 -2.28 -10.74
N VAL A 10 -9.79 -3.26 -11.52
CA VAL A 10 -9.84 -4.67 -11.17
C VAL A 10 -8.47 -5.27 -11.41
N THR A 11 -7.95 -5.97 -10.42
CA THR A 11 -6.79 -6.84 -10.58
C THR A 11 -7.23 -8.28 -10.41
N SER A 12 -6.79 -9.17 -11.31
CA SER A 12 -7.07 -10.59 -11.22
C SER A 12 -5.81 -11.39 -11.48
N GLU A 13 -5.67 -12.51 -10.79
CA GLU A 13 -4.55 -13.43 -10.93
C GLU A 13 -5.04 -14.87 -10.88
N PHE A 14 -4.46 -15.70 -11.75
CA PHE A 14 -4.51 -17.15 -11.64
C PHE A 14 -3.08 -17.64 -11.43
N ALA A 15 -2.82 -18.36 -10.35
CA ALA A 15 -1.50 -18.87 -10.01
C ALA A 15 -1.54 -20.38 -9.76
N GLY A 16 -0.58 -21.09 -10.39
CA GLY A 16 -0.24 -22.46 -10.03
C GLY A 16 1.10 -22.43 -9.29
N ILE A 17 1.08 -22.68 -7.98
CA ILE A 17 2.26 -22.59 -7.11
C ILE A 17 2.70 -24.00 -6.74
N ILE A 18 3.95 -24.31 -7.04
CA ILE A 18 4.60 -25.55 -6.64
C ILE A 18 5.75 -25.17 -5.71
N ARG A 19 5.67 -25.64 -4.48
CA ARG A 19 6.71 -25.42 -3.47
C ARG A 19 7.05 -26.71 -2.77
N GLN A 20 8.32 -27.05 -2.74
CA GLN A 20 8.87 -28.17 -2.03
C GLN A 20 9.88 -27.65 -1.00
N ASP A 21 9.58 -27.83 0.29
CA ASP A 21 10.44 -27.33 1.36
C ASP A 21 11.55 -28.33 1.75
N SER A 22 11.36 -29.63 1.45
CA SER A 22 12.39 -30.65 1.60
C SER A 22 12.36 -31.62 0.42
N ILE A 23 13.55 -31.99 -0.08
CA ILE A 23 13.70 -32.97 -1.16
C ILE A 23 13.41 -34.38 -0.64
N ASP A 24 13.70 -34.66 0.64
CA ASP A 24 13.63 -35.98 1.25
C ASP A 24 12.23 -36.30 1.81
N ASP A 25 11.35 -35.30 1.96
CA ASP A 25 9.99 -35.51 2.45
C ASP A 25 8.95 -34.84 1.53
N PRO A 26 8.34 -35.62 0.60
CA PRO A 26 7.30 -35.09 -0.29
C PRO A 26 6.03 -34.58 0.43
N LYS A 27 5.83 -34.90 1.72
CA LYS A 27 4.72 -34.36 2.52
C LYS A 27 4.87 -32.88 2.82
N THR A 28 6.07 -32.31 2.63
CA THR A 28 6.32 -30.88 2.74
C THR A 28 6.03 -30.10 1.46
N SER A 29 5.62 -30.78 0.38
CA SER A 29 5.22 -30.14 -0.87
C SER A 29 3.93 -29.35 -0.67
N ARG A 30 3.96 -28.06 -1.06
CA ARG A 30 2.83 -27.13 -0.97
C ARG A 30 2.38 -26.71 -2.37
N ASN A 31 1.73 -27.62 -3.07
CA ASN A 31 1.19 -27.34 -4.40
C ASN A 31 -0.22 -26.77 -4.26
N VAL A 32 -0.46 -25.62 -4.85
CA VAL A 32 -1.77 -24.97 -4.79
C VAL A 32 -2.08 -24.24 -6.08
N GLN A 33 -3.33 -24.31 -6.51
CA GLN A 33 -3.88 -23.43 -7.54
C GLN A 33 -4.72 -22.36 -6.85
N ARG A 34 -4.54 -21.11 -7.25
CA ARG A 34 -5.21 -19.95 -6.67
C ARG A 34 -5.83 -19.09 -7.77
N ILE A 35 -7.04 -18.62 -7.50
CA ILE A 35 -7.67 -17.52 -8.24
C ILE A 35 -7.83 -16.37 -7.25
N ASP A 36 -7.38 -15.19 -7.63
CA ASP A 36 -7.55 -13.95 -6.87
C ASP A 36 -8.20 -12.89 -7.76
N VAL A 37 -9.21 -12.20 -7.23
CA VAL A 37 -9.89 -11.09 -7.91
C VAL A 37 -10.07 -9.96 -6.91
N ASN A 38 -9.60 -8.76 -7.27
CA ASN A 38 -9.58 -7.61 -6.39
C ASN A 38 -10.09 -6.36 -7.13
N PRO A 39 -11.42 -6.16 -7.23
CA PRO A 39 -12.00 -4.90 -7.64
C PRO A 39 -11.79 -3.82 -6.57
N ILE A 40 -11.42 -2.63 -7.02
CA ILE A 40 -11.26 -1.44 -6.18
C ILE A 40 -11.99 -0.26 -6.80
N MET A 41 -12.57 0.56 -5.95
CA MET A 41 -13.16 1.84 -6.31
C MET A 41 -12.48 2.95 -5.50
N ARG A 42 -12.06 3.99 -6.17
CA ARG A 42 -11.39 5.14 -5.56
C ARG A 42 -12.10 6.44 -5.95
N ALA A 43 -12.41 7.26 -4.96
CA ALA A 43 -13.05 8.55 -5.14
C ALA A 43 -12.30 9.63 -4.37
N PRO A 44 -11.85 10.73 -5.01
CA PRO A 44 -11.45 11.92 -4.30
C PRO A 44 -12.70 12.56 -3.67
N ILE A 45 -12.64 12.88 -2.38
CA ILE A 45 -13.73 13.48 -1.62
C ILE A 45 -13.42 14.94 -1.39
N GLY A 46 -14.24 15.82 -1.98
CA GLY A 46 -14.16 17.25 -1.80
C GLY A 46 -13.03 17.93 -2.59
N ASN A 47 -13.20 19.21 -2.80
CA ASN A 47 -12.24 20.13 -3.44
C ASN A 47 -11.81 21.19 -2.43
N LEU A 48 -11.16 20.77 -1.36
CA LEU A 48 -10.57 21.71 -0.42
C LEU A 48 -9.22 22.16 -0.95
N PRO A 49 -8.96 23.45 -1.11
CA PRO A 49 -7.75 23.96 -1.76
C PRO A 49 -6.46 23.62 -0.99
N TYR A 50 -6.60 23.22 0.27
CA TYR A 50 -5.49 22.90 1.18
C TYR A 50 -5.52 21.46 1.71
N LEU A 51 -6.53 20.66 1.36
CA LEU A 51 -6.69 19.30 1.88
C LEU A 51 -7.18 18.37 0.76
N GLY A 52 -6.40 17.34 0.46
CA GLY A 52 -6.80 16.25 -0.43
C GLY A 52 -7.30 15.07 0.39
N ILE A 53 -8.52 14.61 0.13
CA ILE A 53 -9.07 13.40 0.75
C ILE A 53 -9.42 12.43 -0.37
N THR A 54 -8.98 11.18 -0.25
CA THR A 54 -9.32 10.10 -1.16
C THR A 54 -9.87 8.93 -0.39
N ALA A 55 -11.08 8.50 -0.70
CA ALA A 55 -11.64 7.25 -0.19
C ALA A 55 -11.40 6.12 -1.19
N THR A 56 -11.08 4.95 -0.68
CA THR A 56 -10.94 3.73 -1.45
C THR A 56 -11.77 2.63 -0.80
N VAL A 57 -12.53 1.94 -1.61
CA VAL A 57 -13.28 0.73 -1.22
C VAL A 57 -12.77 -0.40 -2.08
N GLY A 58 -12.36 -1.50 -1.47
CA GLY A 58 -11.89 -2.70 -2.12
C GLY A 58 -12.71 -3.91 -1.70
N TYR A 59 -12.79 -4.86 -2.59
CA TYR A 59 -13.28 -6.20 -2.30
C TYR A 59 -12.31 -7.19 -2.91
N ARG A 60 -11.81 -8.14 -2.13
CA ARG A 60 -10.93 -9.18 -2.62
C ARG A 60 -11.55 -10.53 -2.39
N PHE A 61 -11.68 -11.30 -3.47
CA PHE A 61 -12.04 -12.70 -3.45
C PHE A 61 -10.83 -13.54 -3.84
N THR A 62 -10.43 -14.46 -2.96
CA THR A 62 -9.35 -15.40 -3.22
C THR A 62 -9.85 -16.82 -2.98
N ARG A 63 -9.57 -17.75 -3.89
CA ARG A 63 -9.93 -19.17 -3.76
C ARG A 63 -8.73 -20.04 -4.05
N TRP A 64 -8.49 -20.98 -3.17
CA TRP A 64 -7.46 -22.02 -3.30
C TRP A 64 -8.15 -23.38 -3.49
N ASN A 65 -7.57 -24.25 -4.34
CA ASN A 65 -8.06 -25.60 -4.57
C ASN A 65 -7.78 -26.55 -3.40
N GLN A 66 -6.88 -26.17 -2.50
CA GLN A 66 -6.48 -26.95 -1.31
C GLN A 66 -6.35 -26.03 -0.09
N ARG A 67 -6.51 -26.61 1.10
CA ARG A 67 -6.26 -25.93 2.37
C ARG A 67 -5.32 -26.76 3.24
N LEU A 68 -4.83 -26.18 4.32
CA LEU A 68 -4.13 -26.92 5.36
C LEU A 68 -5.12 -27.83 6.11
N ALA A 69 -4.70 -29.05 6.44
CA ALA A 69 -5.52 -30.03 7.17
C ALA A 69 -5.83 -29.56 8.61
N THR A 70 -4.85 -28.90 9.21
CA THR A 70 -4.94 -28.27 10.54
C THR A 70 -4.35 -26.87 10.46
N ALA A 71 -4.87 -25.94 11.24
CA ALA A 71 -4.40 -24.56 11.23
C ALA A 71 -2.88 -24.48 11.49
N ASN A 72 -2.18 -23.76 10.61
CA ASN A 72 -0.73 -23.53 10.65
C ASN A 72 0.16 -24.79 10.57
N VAL A 73 -0.38 -25.93 10.17
CA VAL A 73 0.37 -27.18 9.93
C VAL A 73 0.56 -27.36 8.42
N ILE A 74 1.74 -27.78 7.98
CA ILE A 74 2.13 -27.82 6.56
C ILE A 74 1.29 -28.82 5.75
N THR A 75 0.73 -29.87 6.38
CA THR A 75 -0.04 -30.91 5.68
C THR A 75 -1.27 -30.34 4.99
N GLN A 76 -1.37 -30.54 3.69
CA GLN A 76 -2.49 -30.08 2.86
C GLN A 76 -3.58 -31.15 2.73
N THR A 77 -4.80 -30.70 2.49
CA THR A 77 -5.93 -31.55 2.13
C THR A 77 -6.60 -31.00 0.86
N PRO A 78 -7.14 -31.87 -0.01
CA PRO A 78 -7.78 -31.46 -1.26
C PRO A 78 -9.21 -30.87 -1.04
N ILE A 79 -9.36 -30.06 -0.01
CA ILE A 79 -10.59 -29.34 0.30
C ILE A 79 -10.35 -27.86 -0.07
N PRO A 80 -11.15 -27.30 -0.98
CA PRO A 80 -10.96 -25.89 -1.35
C PRO A 80 -11.31 -24.95 -0.19
N ILE A 81 -10.61 -23.80 -0.13
CA ILE A 81 -10.90 -22.71 0.79
C ILE A 81 -11.07 -21.41 0.01
N SER A 82 -11.95 -20.53 0.47
CA SER A 82 -12.17 -19.21 -0.15
C SER A 82 -12.11 -18.13 0.93
N ARG A 83 -11.50 -17.01 0.59
CA ARG A 83 -11.41 -15.81 1.44
C ARG A 83 -12.10 -14.64 0.75
N GLN A 84 -12.86 -13.88 1.51
CA GLN A 84 -13.48 -12.64 1.09
C GLN A 84 -13.05 -11.54 2.06
N LEU A 85 -12.45 -10.48 1.54
CA LEU A 85 -12.03 -9.33 2.32
C LEU A 85 -12.65 -8.06 1.76
N PHE A 86 -13.19 -7.24 2.63
CA PHE A 86 -13.60 -5.87 2.34
C PHE A 86 -12.58 -4.92 2.91
N ASP A 87 -12.07 -4.02 2.08
CA ASP A 87 -11.11 -3.01 2.45
C ASP A 87 -11.72 -1.62 2.33
N LEU A 88 -11.65 -0.86 3.40
CA LEU A 88 -12.01 0.55 3.44
C LEU A 88 -10.77 1.35 3.78
N ARG A 89 -10.48 2.38 2.98
CA ARG A 89 -9.32 3.23 3.21
C ARG A 89 -9.67 4.70 2.93
N ALA A 90 -9.19 5.57 3.80
CA ALA A 90 -9.19 7.01 3.59
C ALA A 90 -7.77 7.54 3.69
N ASP A 91 -7.32 8.20 2.63
CA ASP A 91 -6.04 8.88 2.56
C ASP A 91 -6.28 10.39 2.62
N VAL A 92 -5.59 11.06 3.53
CA VAL A 92 -5.66 12.51 3.71
C VAL A 92 -4.27 13.08 3.47
N THR A 93 -4.19 13.99 2.53
CA THR A 93 -2.99 14.80 2.28
C THR A 93 -3.26 16.20 2.79
N GLY A 94 -2.49 16.62 3.78
CA GLY A 94 -2.67 17.90 4.45
C GLY A 94 -2.18 19.09 3.61
N PRO A 95 -2.31 20.30 4.16
CA PRO A 95 -1.88 21.51 3.49
C PRO A 95 -0.37 21.45 3.19
N THR A 96 -0.01 21.89 1.99
CA THR A 96 1.38 22.00 1.59
C THR A 96 1.94 23.33 2.08
N PHE A 97 2.78 23.29 3.11
CA PHE A 97 3.50 24.46 3.57
C PHE A 97 4.73 24.67 2.69
N THR A 98 4.85 25.86 2.15
CA THR A 98 5.93 26.21 1.22
C THR A 98 6.60 27.48 1.68
N ARG A 99 7.95 27.45 1.76
CA ARG A 99 8.78 28.64 1.98
C ARG A 99 9.84 28.74 0.90
N VAL A 100 9.95 29.92 0.34
CA VAL A 100 10.96 30.23 -0.68
C VAL A 100 12.01 31.15 -0.06
N PHE A 101 13.28 30.85 -0.33
CA PHE A 101 14.43 31.61 0.08
C PHE A 101 15.20 32.06 -1.16
N ASP A 102 15.38 33.36 -1.30
CA ASP A 102 16.22 33.92 -2.34
C ASP A 102 17.68 33.99 -1.85
N THR A 103 18.57 33.46 -2.65
CA THR A 103 20.03 33.40 -2.37
C THR A 103 20.79 33.95 -3.58
N PRO A 104 20.62 35.25 -3.90
CA PRO A 104 21.33 35.86 -5.02
C PRO A 104 22.84 35.77 -4.76
N GLY A 105 23.59 35.41 -5.79
CA GLY A 105 25.05 35.24 -5.67
C GLY A 105 25.51 33.88 -5.16
N ASN A 106 24.61 32.97 -4.78
CA ASN A 106 24.96 31.58 -4.53
C ASN A 106 25.21 30.84 -5.86
N GLY A 107 26.45 30.38 -6.07
CA GLY A 107 26.85 29.71 -7.31
C GLY A 107 26.12 28.38 -7.59
N TYR A 108 25.44 27.80 -6.58
CA TYR A 108 24.70 26.55 -6.74
C TYR A 108 23.26 26.78 -7.15
N ALA A 109 22.53 27.69 -6.49
CA ALA A 109 21.13 28.00 -6.76
C ALA A 109 20.79 29.43 -6.35
N ALA A 110 20.13 30.17 -7.21
CA ALA A 110 19.68 31.53 -6.91
C ALA A 110 18.44 31.56 -5.99
N ARG A 111 17.76 30.44 -5.84
CA ARG A 111 16.52 30.32 -5.07
C ARG A 111 16.31 28.91 -4.56
N TRP A 112 15.86 28.79 -3.32
CA TRP A 112 15.48 27.53 -2.69
C TRP A 112 14.01 27.52 -2.32
N LYS A 113 13.37 26.36 -2.44
CA LYS A 113 11.99 26.16 -2.02
C LYS A 113 11.93 24.97 -1.06
N HIS A 114 11.53 25.23 0.16
CA HIS A 114 11.26 24.20 1.16
C HIS A 114 9.76 23.87 1.14
N VAL A 115 9.43 22.60 1.07
CA VAL A 115 8.05 22.10 1.01
C VAL A 115 7.85 21.08 2.11
N ILE A 116 6.84 21.29 2.95
CA ILE A 116 6.43 20.36 4.02
C ILE A 116 5.00 19.93 3.74
N GLN A 117 4.75 18.64 3.73
CA GLN A 117 3.45 18.05 3.45
C GLN A 117 3.13 16.94 4.45
N PRO A 118 2.18 17.15 5.39
CA PRO A 118 1.68 16.10 6.25
C PRO A 118 0.75 15.16 5.50
N THR A 119 0.75 13.88 5.89
CA THR A 119 -0.11 12.84 5.36
C THR A 119 -0.71 12.04 6.51
N PHE A 120 -1.93 11.56 6.32
CA PHE A 120 -2.60 10.64 7.21
C PHE A 120 -3.38 9.63 6.38
N SER A 121 -3.37 8.37 6.81
CA SER A 121 -4.25 7.35 6.23
C SER A 121 -4.82 6.46 7.32
N ILE A 122 -6.05 6.04 7.12
CA ILE A 122 -6.70 5.00 7.93
C ILE A 122 -7.23 3.95 6.99
N SER A 123 -7.02 2.68 7.32
CA SER A 123 -7.59 1.56 6.59
C SER A 123 -8.15 0.52 7.54
N LYS A 124 -9.20 -0.18 7.08
CA LYS A 124 -9.82 -1.29 7.80
C LYS A 124 -10.10 -2.41 6.83
N THR A 125 -9.60 -3.60 7.16
CA THR A 125 -9.88 -4.84 6.45
C THR A 125 -10.82 -5.71 7.27
N SER A 126 -11.83 -6.32 6.63
CA SER A 126 -12.78 -7.22 7.31
C SER A 126 -12.10 -8.47 7.84
N THR A 127 -12.71 -9.12 8.81
CA THR A 127 -12.19 -10.35 9.43
C THR A 127 -12.26 -11.55 8.47
N PHE A 128 -11.31 -12.47 8.63
CA PHE A 128 -11.31 -13.78 8.02
C PHE A 128 -10.78 -14.80 9.04
N GLU A 129 -11.66 -15.62 9.59
CA GLU A 129 -11.35 -16.50 10.73
C GLU A 129 -10.53 -17.73 10.34
N GLU A 130 -10.65 -18.20 9.09
CA GLU A 130 -9.96 -19.40 8.61
C GLU A 130 -8.52 -19.13 8.08
N PHE A 131 -7.91 -18.02 8.45
CA PHE A 131 -6.56 -17.63 7.98
C PHE A 131 -5.50 -18.69 8.27
N GLY A 132 -5.62 -19.42 9.40
CA GLY A 132 -4.73 -20.52 9.76
C GLY A 132 -4.76 -21.70 8.79
N PHE A 133 -5.81 -21.85 8.00
CA PHE A 133 -5.97 -22.94 7.02
C PHE A 133 -5.52 -22.58 5.61
N VAL A 134 -5.15 -21.32 5.36
CA VAL A 134 -4.64 -20.86 4.05
C VAL A 134 -3.23 -21.37 3.83
N PRO A 135 -2.93 -22.00 2.67
CA PRO A 135 -1.56 -22.32 2.27
C PRO A 135 -0.78 -21.03 1.99
N LYS A 136 0.20 -20.70 2.82
CA LYS A 136 0.95 -19.43 2.78
C LYS A 136 2.17 -19.57 1.89
N ASN A 137 2.10 -19.11 0.64
CA ASN A 137 3.17 -19.18 -0.34
C ASN A 137 3.73 -17.80 -0.72
N ASP A 138 2.89 -16.78 -0.77
CA ASP A 138 3.26 -15.42 -1.16
C ASP A 138 2.50 -14.33 -0.39
N GLY A 139 2.71 -13.06 -0.78
CA GLY A 139 2.09 -11.91 -0.12
C GLY A 139 0.55 -11.88 -0.19
N ILE A 140 -0.07 -12.46 -1.23
CA ILE A 140 -1.54 -12.55 -1.32
C ILE A 140 -2.05 -13.53 -0.26
N ASP A 141 -1.39 -14.67 -0.10
CA ASP A 141 -1.77 -15.69 0.88
C ASP A 141 -1.62 -15.18 2.32
N MET A 142 -0.65 -14.27 2.54
CA MET A 142 -0.34 -13.70 3.86
C MET A 142 -1.22 -12.52 4.26
N LEU A 143 -2.17 -12.09 3.43
CA LEU A 143 -3.08 -11.01 3.79
C LEU A 143 -3.97 -11.40 4.97
N TYR A 144 -3.75 -10.74 6.08
CA TYR A 144 -4.47 -10.94 7.33
C TYR A 144 -5.68 -10.00 7.43
N GLY A 145 -6.85 -10.56 7.73
CA GLY A 145 -8.07 -9.79 7.93
C GLY A 145 -8.26 -9.33 9.38
N GLY A 146 -9.29 -8.50 9.63
CA GLY A 146 -9.65 -8.03 10.96
C GLY A 146 -8.79 -6.90 11.51
N VAL A 147 -8.04 -6.21 10.65
CA VAL A 147 -7.06 -5.19 11.04
C VAL A 147 -7.55 -3.81 10.69
N THR A 148 -7.37 -2.88 11.63
CA THR A 148 -7.40 -1.45 11.35
C THR A 148 -5.99 -0.91 11.47
N SER A 149 -5.52 -0.19 10.46
CA SER A 149 -4.23 0.49 10.50
C SER A 149 -4.42 2.00 10.36
N MET A 150 -3.59 2.76 11.06
CA MET A 150 -3.51 4.21 10.97
C MET A 150 -2.06 4.58 10.70
N ALA A 151 -1.81 5.28 9.60
CA ALA A 151 -0.49 5.79 9.28
C ALA A 151 -0.53 7.32 9.22
N TYR A 152 0.47 7.95 9.79
CA TYR A 152 0.66 9.39 9.71
C TYR A 152 2.12 9.71 9.45
N GLY A 153 2.35 10.77 8.72
CA GLY A 153 3.69 11.11 8.30
C GLY A 153 3.83 12.54 7.83
N ILE A 154 5.07 12.90 7.59
CA ILE A 154 5.46 14.20 7.07
C ILE A 154 6.52 14.01 6.01
N ALA A 155 6.30 14.61 4.84
CA ALA A 155 7.28 14.69 3.77
C ALA A 155 7.89 16.08 3.74
N ASN A 156 9.22 16.14 3.81
CA ASN A 156 10.02 17.34 3.65
C ASN A 156 10.78 17.27 2.34
N ARG A 157 10.65 18.28 1.48
CA ARG A 157 11.38 18.37 0.21
C ARG A 157 12.06 19.72 0.09
N LEU A 158 13.30 19.68 -0.32
CA LEU A 158 14.10 20.87 -0.63
C LEU A 158 14.36 20.91 -2.13
N LEU A 159 13.91 21.96 -2.77
CA LEU A 159 14.11 22.19 -4.20
C LEU A 159 15.02 23.38 -4.41
N ALA A 160 15.94 23.28 -5.34
CA ALA A 160 16.83 24.35 -5.77
C ALA A 160 16.48 24.79 -7.19
N LYS A 161 16.36 26.10 -7.42
CA LYS A 161 16.23 26.64 -8.77
C LYS A 161 17.62 26.82 -9.38
N ARG A 162 18.00 25.88 -10.24
CA ARG A 162 19.31 25.82 -10.87
C ARG A 162 19.25 26.23 -12.34
N PRO A 163 20.29 26.90 -12.85
CA PRO A 163 20.46 27.09 -14.29
C PRO A 163 20.44 25.74 -15.01
N SER A 164 19.82 25.69 -16.18
CA SER A 164 19.91 24.49 -17.02
C SER A 164 21.31 24.33 -17.58
N ALA A 165 21.86 23.11 -17.54
CA ALA A 165 23.17 22.80 -18.12
C ALA A 165 23.24 23.10 -19.63
N ASN A 166 22.10 23.13 -20.32
CA ASN A 166 21.97 23.34 -21.77
C ASN A 166 21.56 24.79 -22.14
N GLY A 167 21.73 25.76 -21.23
CA GLY A 167 21.37 27.15 -21.48
C GLY A 167 19.86 27.45 -21.52
N GLY A 168 19.02 26.48 -21.17
CA GLY A 168 17.58 26.66 -21.06
C GLY A 168 17.15 27.42 -19.80
N PRO A 169 15.85 27.68 -19.61
CA PRO A 169 15.33 28.40 -18.44
C PRO A 169 15.64 27.59 -17.15
N ALA A 170 15.96 28.33 -16.07
CA ALA A 170 16.24 27.74 -14.76
C ALA A 170 15.02 26.96 -14.24
N ALA A 171 15.18 25.68 -13.93
CA ALA A 171 14.14 24.79 -13.42
C ALA A 171 14.36 24.48 -11.95
N ALA A 172 13.26 24.22 -11.22
CA ALA A 172 13.31 23.72 -9.86
C ALA A 172 13.64 22.23 -9.88
N GLN A 173 14.72 21.85 -9.19
CA GLN A 173 15.16 20.44 -9.03
C GLN A 173 15.09 20.07 -7.56
N GLU A 174 14.57 18.89 -7.26
CA GLU A 174 14.64 18.34 -5.91
C GLU A 174 16.08 17.93 -5.60
N VAL A 175 16.61 18.46 -4.53
CA VAL A 175 18.00 18.21 -4.10
C VAL A 175 18.06 17.38 -2.82
N ALA A 176 17.00 17.39 -2.03
CA ALA A 176 16.86 16.55 -0.85
C ALA A 176 15.39 16.28 -0.57
N SER A 177 15.09 15.06 -0.12
CA SER A 177 13.79 14.71 0.46
C SER A 177 13.99 13.81 1.68
N ILE A 178 13.16 14.05 2.71
CA ILE A 178 13.09 13.24 3.91
C ILE A 178 11.60 12.96 4.16
N GLN A 179 11.25 11.70 4.27
CA GLN A 179 9.91 11.27 4.67
C GLN A 179 10.00 10.49 5.97
N ILE A 180 9.19 10.90 6.94
CA ILE A 180 9.03 10.20 8.22
C ILE A 180 7.58 9.75 8.28
N GLN A 181 7.38 8.46 8.54
CA GLN A 181 6.05 7.87 8.67
C GLN A 181 6.03 6.89 9.83
N GLN A 182 4.95 6.90 10.58
CA GLN A 182 4.65 5.88 11.58
C GLN A 182 3.31 5.22 11.24
N THR A 183 3.24 3.90 11.42
CA THR A 183 2.01 3.13 11.24
C THR A 183 1.69 2.40 12.53
N TYR A 184 0.43 2.49 12.94
CA TYR A 184 -0.15 1.77 14.07
C TYR A 184 -1.14 0.74 13.55
N TYR A 185 -1.09 -0.46 14.08
CA TYR A 185 -2.01 -1.56 13.78
C TYR A 185 -2.79 -1.94 15.04
N THR A 186 -4.09 -2.22 14.89
CA THR A 186 -4.93 -2.69 16.01
C THR A 186 -4.67 -4.14 16.38
N ASN A 187 -3.97 -4.89 15.50
CA ASN A 187 -3.57 -6.26 15.75
C ASN A 187 -2.07 -6.39 15.43
N ALA A 188 -1.28 -6.82 16.41
CA ALA A 188 0.15 -6.99 16.28
C ALA A 188 0.53 -7.99 15.17
N LEU A 189 -0.28 -9.05 14.95
CA LEU A 189 -0.06 -10.02 13.87
C LEU A 189 -0.09 -9.43 12.45
N ALA A 190 -0.60 -8.22 12.29
CA ALA A 190 -0.55 -7.48 11.01
C ALA A 190 0.74 -6.65 10.87
N SER A 191 1.49 -6.49 11.94
CA SER A 191 2.81 -5.89 11.92
C SER A 191 3.82 -6.95 11.48
N LEU A 192 4.67 -6.61 10.51
CA LEU A 192 5.75 -7.50 10.07
C LEU A 192 6.95 -7.50 11.04
N PHE A 193 6.82 -6.82 12.18
CA PHE A 193 7.92 -6.55 13.14
C PHE A 193 7.68 -7.15 14.52
N ASP A 194 6.83 -8.17 14.64
CA ASP A 194 6.70 -8.98 15.85
C ASP A 194 7.67 -10.15 15.87
#